data_ff7827d437ac41166298be098dc7c7a3
#
_entry.id   ff7827d437ac41166298be098dc7c7a3
#
_cell.length_a   1.000
_cell.length_b   1.000
_cell.length_c   1.000
_cell.angle_alpha   90.00
_cell.angle_beta   90.00
_cell.angle_gamma   90.00
#
_symmetry.space_group_name_H-M   'P 1'
#
loop_
_entity.id
_entity.type
_entity.pdbx_description
1 polymer ?
#
loop_
_entity_poly.entity_id
_entity_poly.type
_entity_poly.pdbx_seq_one_letter_code
_entity_poly.pdbx_strand_id
1 'polypeptide(L)'
;DRSEATDLGKGYPLLIAGKLISQYPTMEFECINRGIGGDKIADLQARWQEDCLALQPDYVSILIGINDTWHNTGDQAIFGTEKSAQQFESVYRELLNELQAAGICNIVLMEPFVLPVTNDRYGWRKDLDPKIQTVRKLAKEYGTLLIPLDGIFNALGIAYGFSKYTKEDGVHPTIGGHEIIAQSWIDAISAVDFFSGNKNERKKREK
;
A
#
# COMPACT_ATOMS: atom_id res chain seq x y z
N ASP A 1 -5.65 7.46 10.49
CA ASP A 1 -5.48 7.08 11.91
C ASP A 1 -6.73 6.35 12.39
N ARG A 2 -6.54 5.25 13.06
CA ARG A 2 -7.56 4.48 13.75
C ARG A 2 -7.44 4.72 15.26
N SER A 3 -8.57 4.74 15.98
CA SER A 3 -8.58 4.92 17.44
C SER A 3 -8.50 3.58 18.18
N GLU A 4 -8.98 2.49 17.56
CA GLU A 4 -9.02 1.14 18.13
C GLU A 4 -8.60 0.10 17.09
N ALA A 5 -8.28 -1.12 17.53
CA ALA A 5 -7.84 -2.21 16.65
C ALA A 5 -8.87 -2.62 15.59
N THR A 6 -10.16 -2.43 15.88
CA THR A 6 -11.29 -2.72 14.99
C THR A 6 -11.72 -1.52 14.13
N ASP A 7 -11.16 -0.32 14.38
CA ASP A 7 -11.49 0.89 13.64
C ASP A 7 -10.75 0.90 12.29
N LEU A 8 -11.48 1.08 11.21
CA LEU A 8 -10.91 1.25 9.86
C LEU A 8 -10.26 2.62 9.64
N GLY A 9 -10.40 3.55 10.60
CA GLY A 9 -9.91 4.91 10.48
C GLY A 9 -10.77 5.76 9.56
N LYS A 10 -10.21 6.89 9.10
CA LYS A 10 -10.90 7.91 8.28
C LYS A 10 -10.31 8.00 6.87
N GLY A 11 -9.51 7.03 6.45
CA GLY A 11 -8.80 7.03 5.18
C GLY A 11 -9.36 6.02 4.18
N TYR A 12 -8.58 5.73 3.17
CA TYR A 12 -8.95 4.83 2.08
C TYR A 12 -9.38 3.42 2.52
N PRO A 13 -8.92 2.81 3.64
CA PRO A 13 -9.41 1.50 4.05
C PRO A 13 -10.91 1.50 4.36
N LEU A 14 -11.42 2.55 5.00
CA LEU A 14 -12.86 2.71 5.25
C LEU A 14 -13.65 2.83 3.93
N LEU A 15 -13.12 3.60 2.97
CA LEU A 15 -13.76 3.79 1.67
C LEU A 15 -13.77 2.48 0.86
N ILE A 16 -12.67 1.71 0.88
CA ILE A 16 -12.62 0.38 0.26
C ILE A 16 -13.66 -0.55 0.89
N ALA A 17 -13.74 -0.62 2.21
CA ALA A 17 -14.72 -1.47 2.90
C ALA A 17 -16.15 -1.11 2.48
N GLY A 18 -16.49 0.17 2.46
CA GLY A 18 -17.80 0.63 2.00
C GLY A 18 -18.12 0.25 0.55
N LYS A 19 -17.14 0.38 -0.35
CA LYS A 19 -17.28 -0.01 -1.76
C LYS A 19 -17.43 -1.53 -1.90
N LEU A 20 -16.64 -2.35 -1.19
CA LEU A 20 -16.75 -3.81 -1.22
C LEU A 20 -18.13 -4.28 -0.78
N ILE A 21 -18.63 -3.82 0.36
CA ILE A 21 -19.94 -4.19 0.88
C ILE A 21 -21.06 -3.80 -0.10
N SER A 22 -20.97 -2.62 -0.73
CA SER A 22 -21.98 -2.15 -1.66
C SER A 22 -21.96 -2.84 -3.03
N GLN A 23 -20.77 -3.18 -3.54
CA GLN A 23 -20.62 -3.76 -4.88
C GLN A 23 -20.73 -5.28 -4.88
N TYR A 24 -20.45 -5.93 -3.75
CA TYR A 24 -20.48 -7.39 -3.61
C TYR A 24 -21.43 -7.82 -2.47
N PRO A 25 -22.73 -7.52 -2.55
CA PRO A 25 -23.69 -7.70 -1.44
C PRO A 25 -23.93 -9.17 -1.05
N THR A 26 -23.46 -10.12 -1.85
CA THR A 26 -23.54 -11.57 -1.56
C THR A 26 -22.30 -12.12 -0.88
N MET A 27 -21.29 -11.28 -0.63
CA MET A 27 -20.06 -11.65 0.07
C MET A 27 -20.01 -11.00 1.44
N GLU A 28 -19.43 -11.71 2.39
CA GLU A 28 -19.10 -11.17 3.71
C GLU A 28 -17.64 -10.74 3.72
N PHE A 29 -17.39 -9.52 4.19
CA PHE A 29 -16.05 -8.94 4.29
C PHE A 29 -15.75 -8.56 5.73
N GLU A 30 -14.71 -9.13 6.30
CA GLU A 30 -14.06 -8.61 7.49
C GLU A 30 -12.87 -7.75 7.04
N CYS A 31 -13.00 -6.44 7.15
CA CYS A 31 -11.96 -5.50 6.76
C CYS A 31 -11.18 -5.06 7.99
N ILE A 32 -9.87 -5.24 7.96
CA ILE A 32 -8.97 -4.92 9.08
C ILE A 32 -7.94 -3.89 8.61
N ASN A 33 -7.82 -2.77 9.33
CA ASN A 33 -6.79 -1.77 9.09
C ASN A 33 -5.68 -1.87 10.13
N ARG A 34 -4.47 -2.20 9.69
CA ARG A 34 -3.26 -2.26 10.53
C ARG A 34 -2.26 -1.14 10.20
N GLY A 35 -2.67 -0.15 9.41
CA GLY A 35 -1.83 1.00 9.09
C GLY A 35 -1.54 1.88 10.31
N ILE A 36 -0.27 2.23 10.50
CA ILE A 36 0.19 3.18 11.52
C ILE A 36 0.87 4.35 10.80
N GLY A 37 0.43 5.58 11.12
CA GLY A 37 1.03 6.78 10.56
C GLY A 37 2.49 6.92 11.00
N GLY A 38 3.39 7.22 10.06
CA GLY A 38 4.81 7.37 10.35
C GLY A 38 5.65 6.09 10.16
N ASP A 39 5.05 4.90 10.06
CA ASP A 39 5.80 3.66 9.92
C ASP A 39 6.63 3.60 8.63
N LYS A 40 7.84 3.11 8.78
CA LYS A 40 8.76 2.67 7.74
C LYS A 40 8.60 1.17 7.50
N ILE A 41 9.26 0.65 6.49
CA ILE A 41 9.21 -0.80 6.20
C ILE A 41 9.75 -1.65 7.35
N ALA A 42 10.76 -1.19 8.07
CA ALA A 42 11.29 -1.89 9.24
C ALA A 42 10.32 -1.93 10.42
N ASP A 43 9.52 -0.87 10.60
CA ASP A 43 8.48 -0.82 11.64
C ASP A 43 7.33 -1.78 11.29
N LEU A 44 6.98 -1.88 10.00
CA LEU A 44 6.03 -2.88 9.52
C LEU A 44 6.54 -4.31 9.74
N GLN A 45 7.81 -4.58 9.47
CA GLN A 45 8.46 -5.88 9.72
C GLN A 45 8.39 -6.26 11.20
N ALA A 46 8.70 -5.34 12.09
CA ALA A 46 8.74 -5.60 13.54
C ALA A 46 7.41 -6.11 14.12
N ARG A 47 6.28 -5.77 13.49
CA ARG A 47 4.92 -6.17 13.92
C ARG A 47 4.22 -7.12 12.95
N TRP A 48 4.94 -7.63 11.92
CA TRP A 48 4.35 -8.38 10.81
C TRP A 48 3.64 -9.65 11.26
N GLN A 49 4.24 -10.37 12.21
CA GLN A 49 3.67 -11.60 12.76
C GLN A 49 2.30 -11.34 13.40
N GLU A 50 2.19 -10.32 14.26
CA GLU A 50 0.97 -10.05 15.02
C GLU A 50 -0.10 -9.35 14.17
N ASP A 51 0.32 -8.37 13.37
CA ASP A 51 -0.58 -7.50 12.64
C ASP A 51 -0.98 -8.02 11.26
N CYS A 52 -0.32 -9.09 10.76
CA CYS A 52 -0.63 -9.68 9.48
C CYS A 52 -0.76 -11.20 9.54
N LEU A 53 0.33 -11.93 9.81
CA LEU A 53 0.34 -13.38 9.65
C LEU A 53 -0.59 -14.10 10.63
N ALA A 54 -0.65 -13.67 11.90
CA ALA A 54 -1.52 -14.24 12.92
C ALA A 54 -3.01 -14.04 12.63
N LEU A 55 -3.35 -13.04 11.82
CA LEU A 55 -4.74 -12.77 11.38
C LEU A 55 -5.20 -13.71 10.26
N GLN A 56 -4.27 -14.41 9.60
CA GLN A 56 -4.54 -15.32 8.49
C GLN A 56 -5.46 -14.69 7.41
N PRO A 57 -5.14 -13.49 6.90
CA PRO A 57 -6.00 -12.80 5.96
C PRO A 57 -6.09 -13.54 4.63
N ASP A 58 -7.26 -13.52 3.99
CA ASP A 58 -7.42 -14.01 2.61
C ASP A 58 -6.76 -13.05 1.60
N TYR A 59 -6.68 -11.75 1.93
CA TYR A 59 -6.19 -10.65 1.06
C TYR A 59 -5.36 -9.67 1.88
N VAL A 60 -4.21 -9.26 1.33
CA VAL A 60 -3.33 -8.25 1.97
C VAL A 60 -3.06 -7.11 1.00
N SER A 61 -3.21 -5.87 1.48
CA SER A 61 -2.82 -4.68 0.73
C SER A 61 -1.72 -3.93 1.47
N ILE A 62 -0.62 -3.59 0.76
CA ILE A 62 0.55 -2.94 1.35
C ILE A 62 0.80 -1.61 0.63
N LEU A 63 0.80 -0.51 1.40
CA LEU A 63 1.24 0.82 1.00
C LEU A 63 2.28 1.30 2.00
N ILE A 64 3.54 1.25 1.65
CA ILE A 64 4.68 1.59 2.52
C ILE A 64 5.83 2.17 1.69
N GLY A 65 6.70 2.97 2.31
CA GLY A 65 7.94 3.46 1.69
C GLY A 65 8.10 4.98 1.68
N ILE A 66 7.02 5.76 1.81
CA ILE A 66 7.14 7.22 1.84
C ILE A 66 7.81 7.70 3.13
N ASN A 67 7.53 7.07 4.27
CA ASN A 67 8.17 7.42 5.54
C ASN A 67 9.64 6.99 5.58
N ASP A 68 10.01 5.91 4.89
CA ASP A 68 11.42 5.56 4.67
C ASP A 68 12.16 6.71 4.00
N THR A 69 11.59 7.28 2.96
CA THR A 69 12.16 8.46 2.29
C THR A 69 12.14 9.68 3.17
N TRP A 70 11.01 9.97 3.83
CA TRP A 70 10.90 11.16 4.70
C TRP A 70 11.96 11.17 5.81
N HIS A 71 12.11 10.05 6.52
CA HIS A 71 13.12 9.93 7.57
C HIS A 71 14.55 10.03 7.03
N ASN A 72 14.80 9.48 5.84
CA ASN A 72 16.12 9.57 5.20
C ASN A 72 16.53 11.00 4.86
N THR A 73 15.59 11.92 4.63
CA THR A 73 15.93 13.33 4.30
C THR A 73 16.80 14.01 5.36
N GLY A 74 16.72 13.57 6.60
CA GLY A 74 17.53 14.08 7.71
C GLY A 74 18.95 13.52 7.76
N ASP A 75 19.28 12.49 6.97
CA ASP A 75 20.58 11.82 6.95
C ASP A 75 21.16 11.71 5.54
N GLN A 76 22.08 12.61 5.23
CA GLN A 76 22.72 12.66 3.91
C GLN A 76 23.59 11.42 3.60
N ALA A 77 23.99 10.64 4.61
CA ALA A 77 24.74 9.41 4.41
C ALA A 77 23.84 8.25 3.91
N ILE A 78 22.52 8.39 4.07
CA ILE A 78 21.54 7.37 3.69
C ILE A 78 20.66 7.84 2.52
N PHE A 79 20.28 9.10 2.50
CA PHE A 79 19.32 9.66 1.55
C PHE A 79 19.76 9.48 0.09
N GLY A 80 18.93 8.77 -0.66
CA GLY A 80 19.13 8.51 -2.10
C GLY A 80 20.32 7.62 -2.41
N THR A 81 20.78 6.80 -1.45
CA THR A 81 21.85 5.84 -1.67
C THR A 81 21.30 4.50 -2.16
N GLU A 82 22.12 3.80 -2.94
CA GLU A 82 21.80 2.44 -3.37
C GLU A 82 21.63 1.49 -2.18
N LYS A 83 22.44 1.67 -1.12
CA LYS A 83 22.33 0.88 0.12
C LYS A 83 20.93 1.03 0.76
N SER A 84 20.39 2.24 0.82
CA SER A 84 19.04 2.47 1.33
C SER A 84 17.98 1.74 0.50
N ALA A 85 18.10 1.80 -0.83
CA ALA A 85 17.17 1.12 -1.72
C ALA A 85 17.26 -0.41 -1.59
N GLN A 86 18.49 -0.96 -1.50
CA GLN A 86 18.70 -2.39 -1.30
C GLN A 86 18.16 -2.89 0.04
N GLN A 87 18.33 -2.11 1.11
CA GLN A 87 17.79 -2.46 2.42
C GLN A 87 16.25 -2.47 2.40
N PHE A 88 15.62 -1.46 1.79
CA PHE A 88 14.18 -1.43 1.60
C PHE A 88 13.68 -2.66 0.82
N GLU A 89 14.36 -3.01 -0.29
CA GLU A 89 14.02 -4.19 -1.09
C GLU A 89 14.17 -5.48 -0.28
N SER A 90 15.26 -5.63 0.48
CA SER A 90 15.50 -6.85 1.27
C SER A 90 14.37 -7.09 2.27
N VAL A 91 14.03 -6.07 3.05
CA VAL A 91 12.96 -6.18 4.06
C VAL A 91 11.61 -6.45 3.38
N TYR A 92 11.29 -5.73 2.30
CA TYR A 92 10.02 -5.95 1.60
C TYR A 92 9.90 -7.37 1.04
N ARG A 93 11.00 -7.90 0.53
CA ARG A 93 11.09 -9.28 0.02
C ARG A 93 10.87 -10.30 1.15
N GLU A 94 11.42 -10.08 2.34
CA GLU A 94 11.17 -10.92 3.50
C GLU A 94 9.70 -10.97 3.87
N LEU A 95 9.02 -9.82 3.93
CA LEU A 95 7.57 -9.75 4.19
C LEU A 95 6.76 -10.55 3.17
N LEU A 96 7.09 -10.45 1.88
CA LEU A 96 6.40 -11.18 0.82
C LEU A 96 6.68 -12.68 0.87
N ASN A 97 7.90 -13.09 1.19
CA ASN A 97 8.25 -14.50 1.39
C ASN A 97 7.45 -15.12 2.54
N GLU A 98 7.29 -14.39 3.64
CA GLU A 98 6.50 -14.84 4.79
C GLU A 98 5.01 -14.98 4.44
N LEU A 99 4.44 -14.06 3.64
CA LEU A 99 3.08 -14.21 3.13
C LEU A 99 2.93 -15.47 2.29
N GLN A 100 3.84 -15.71 1.35
CA GLN A 100 3.81 -16.92 0.51
C GLN A 100 3.96 -18.19 1.35
N ALA A 101 4.88 -18.20 2.32
CA ALA A 101 5.08 -19.33 3.22
C ALA A 101 3.82 -19.62 4.08
N ALA A 102 3.05 -18.58 4.43
CA ALA A 102 1.76 -18.69 5.11
C ALA A 102 0.59 -19.07 4.17
N GLY A 103 0.84 -19.20 2.87
CA GLY A 103 -0.19 -19.51 1.87
C GLY A 103 -1.07 -18.30 1.48
N ILE A 104 -0.67 -17.10 1.83
CA ILE A 104 -1.36 -15.85 1.49
C ILE A 104 -0.86 -15.36 0.14
N CYS A 105 -1.64 -15.59 -0.92
CA CYS A 105 -1.24 -15.29 -2.30
C CYS A 105 -1.98 -14.09 -2.91
N ASN A 106 -3.09 -13.67 -2.32
CA ASN A 106 -3.87 -12.53 -2.84
C ASN A 106 -3.32 -11.22 -2.26
N ILE A 107 -2.33 -10.66 -2.94
CA ILE A 107 -1.58 -9.49 -2.47
C ILE A 107 -1.77 -8.33 -3.45
N VAL A 108 -2.03 -7.15 -2.91
CA VAL A 108 -2.08 -5.87 -3.64
C VAL A 108 -0.94 -4.99 -3.15
N LEU A 109 0.03 -4.71 -4.00
CA LEU A 109 1.08 -3.76 -3.73
C LEU A 109 0.72 -2.39 -4.29
N MET A 110 0.90 -1.35 -3.49
CA MET A 110 0.64 0.03 -3.87
C MET A 110 1.94 0.83 -3.83
N GLU A 111 2.17 1.63 -4.87
CA GLU A 111 3.36 2.49 -4.92
C GLU A 111 3.30 3.57 -3.83
N PRO A 112 4.38 3.78 -3.06
CA PRO A 112 4.52 5.01 -2.31
C PRO A 112 4.62 6.19 -3.28
N PHE A 113 4.14 7.36 -2.88
CA PHE A 113 4.09 8.53 -3.75
C PHE A 113 4.46 9.81 -3.01
N VAL A 114 4.90 10.80 -3.77
CA VAL A 114 5.08 12.18 -3.33
C VAL A 114 4.67 13.15 -4.44
N LEU A 115 3.92 14.18 -4.08
CA LEU A 115 3.56 15.25 -5.01
C LEU A 115 4.48 16.45 -4.84
N PRO A 116 4.94 17.07 -5.93
CA PRO A 116 5.90 18.17 -5.91
C PRO A 116 5.25 19.50 -5.53
N VAL A 117 4.65 19.57 -4.35
CA VAL A 117 3.98 20.77 -3.83
C VAL A 117 4.96 21.85 -3.39
N THR A 118 6.19 21.47 -3.07
CA THR A 118 7.28 22.36 -2.67
C THR A 118 8.59 21.92 -3.34
N ASN A 119 9.58 22.83 -3.39
CA ASN A 119 10.85 22.54 -4.09
C ASN A 119 11.62 21.36 -3.49
N ASP A 120 11.56 21.17 -2.19
CA ASP A 120 12.24 20.05 -1.52
C ASP A 120 11.60 18.71 -1.88
N ARG A 121 10.28 18.65 -2.12
CA ARG A 121 9.58 17.43 -2.54
C ARG A 121 10.06 16.90 -3.90
N TYR A 122 10.50 17.78 -4.80
CA TYR A 122 11.21 17.34 -6.01
C TYR A 122 12.49 16.59 -5.68
N GLY A 123 13.24 17.04 -4.67
CA GLY A 123 14.47 16.38 -4.23
C GLY A 123 14.24 14.99 -3.65
N TRP A 124 13.06 14.71 -3.12
CA TRP A 124 12.74 13.40 -2.55
C TRP A 124 12.70 12.27 -3.58
N ARG A 125 12.52 12.60 -4.86
CA ARG A 125 12.54 11.63 -5.96
C ARG A 125 13.82 10.79 -5.98
N LYS A 126 14.96 11.40 -5.62
CA LYS A 126 16.25 10.69 -5.56
C LYS A 126 16.20 9.45 -4.65
N ASP A 127 15.44 9.51 -3.55
CA ASP A 127 15.33 8.42 -2.57
C ASP A 127 14.06 7.59 -2.77
N LEU A 128 12.97 8.20 -3.23
CA LEU A 128 11.70 7.53 -3.42
C LEU A 128 11.63 6.70 -4.70
N ASP A 129 12.16 7.19 -5.82
CA ASP A 129 12.08 6.50 -7.11
C ASP A 129 12.65 5.08 -7.08
N PRO A 130 13.82 4.82 -6.47
CA PRO A 130 14.32 3.46 -6.28
C PRO A 130 13.34 2.55 -5.51
N LYS A 131 12.64 3.09 -4.50
CA LYS A 131 11.64 2.33 -3.72
C LYS A 131 10.40 2.03 -4.57
N ILE A 132 9.92 2.98 -5.37
CA ILE A 132 8.83 2.75 -6.34
C ILE A 132 9.22 1.63 -7.31
N GLN A 133 10.45 1.67 -7.87
CA GLN A 133 10.93 0.61 -8.76
C GLN A 133 11.05 -0.75 -8.04
N THR A 134 11.42 -0.75 -6.77
CA THR A 134 11.40 -1.96 -5.94
C THR A 134 9.99 -2.54 -5.84
N VAL A 135 8.98 -1.75 -5.53
CA VAL A 135 7.58 -2.22 -5.45
C VAL A 135 7.14 -2.82 -6.79
N ARG A 136 7.43 -2.17 -7.91
CA ARG A 136 7.13 -2.67 -9.28
C ARG A 136 7.82 -4.00 -9.58
N LYS A 137 9.11 -4.09 -9.25
CA LYS A 137 9.93 -5.30 -9.41
C LYS A 137 9.35 -6.46 -8.62
N LEU A 138 9.07 -6.24 -7.33
CA LEU A 138 8.52 -7.24 -6.45
C LEU A 138 7.10 -7.65 -6.87
N ALA A 139 6.26 -6.72 -7.28
CA ALA A 139 4.94 -7.05 -7.81
C ALA A 139 5.01 -8.02 -8.99
N LYS A 140 5.94 -7.79 -9.92
CA LYS A 140 6.18 -8.69 -11.06
C LYS A 140 6.73 -10.05 -10.62
N GLU A 141 7.71 -10.08 -9.71
CA GLU A 141 8.36 -11.31 -9.27
C GLU A 141 7.40 -12.23 -8.48
N TYR A 142 6.55 -11.63 -7.64
CA TYR A 142 5.61 -12.36 -6.79
C TYR A 142 4.22 -12.56 -7.43
N GLY A 143 4.00 -12.01 -8.63
CA GLY A 143 2.72 -12.13 -9.34
C GLY A 143 1.56 -11.44 -8.63
N THR A 144 1.82 -10.35 -7.90
CA THR A 144 0.81 -9.61 -7.15
C THR A 144 0.12 -8.57 -8.03
N LEU A 145 -1.03 -8.06 -7.59
CA LEU A 145 -1.58 -6.84 -8.17
C LEU A 145 -0.69 -5.64 -7.82
N LEU A 146 -0.55 -4.71 -8.76
CA LEU A 146 0.15 -3.45 -8.57
C LEU A 146 -0.79 -2.29 -8.83
N ILE A 147 -0.83 -1.33 -7.90
CA ILE A 147 -1.51 -0.05 -8.11
C ILE A 147 -0.45 1.05 -8.22
N PRO A 148 -0.29 1.67 -9.38
CA PRO A 148 0.76 2.65 -9.65
C PRO A 148 0.36 4.05 -9.13
N LEU A 149 0.21 4.18 -7.80
CA LEU A 149 -0.32 5.40 -7.18
C LEU A 149 0.53 6.62 -7.47
N ASP A 150 1.87 6.50 -7.53
CA ASP A 150 2.73 7.64 -7.84
C ASP A 150 2.41 8.24 -9.21
N GLY A 151 2.25 7.39 -10.22
CA GLY A 151 1.85 7.83 -11.55
C GLY A 151 0.46 8.45 -11.59
N ILE A 152 -0.51 7.81 -10.94
CA ILE A 152 -1.90 8.29 -10.88
C ILE A 152 -1.98 9.66 -10.22
N PHE A 153 -1.39 9.82 -9.04
CA PHE A 153 -1.43 11.07 -8.29
C PHE A 153 -0.71 12.21 -9.00
N ASN A 154 0.47 11.94 -9.60
CA ASN A 154 1.19 12.95 -10.37
C ASN A 154 0.42 13.38 -11.62
N ALA A 155 -0.18 12.45 -12.37
CA ALA A 155 -1.01 12.76 -13.52
C ALA A 155 -2.20 13.65 -13.15
N LEU A 156 -2.92 13.30 -12.10
CA LEU A 156 -4.05 14.09 -11.61
C LEU A 156 -3.61 15.46 -11.07
N GLY A 157 -2.50 15.49 -10.34
CA GLY A 157 -1.94 16.74 -9.78
C GLY A 157 -1.52 17.71 -10.87
N ILE A 158 -0.91 17.23 -11.96
CA ILE A 158 -0.56 18.05 -13.14
C ILE A 158 -1.82 18.59 -13.81
N ALA A 159 -2.84 17.75 -14.01
CA ALA A 159 -4.05 18.14 -14.73
C ALA A 159 -4.95 19.09 -13.90
N TYR A 160 -5.05 18.90 -12.59
CA TYR A 160 -6.09 19.53 -11.77
C TYR A 160 -5.57 20.27 -10.52
N GLY A 161 -4.28 20.20 -10.24
CA GLY A 161 -3.62 20.82 -9.09
C GLY A 161 -3.39 19.82 -7.94
N PHE A 162 -2.16 19.83 -7.43
CA PHE A 162 -1.68 18.87 -6.42
C PHE A 162 -2.41 18.97 -5.08
N SER A 163 -2.79 20.16 -4.65
CA SER A 163 -3.48 20.41 -3.38
C SER A 163 -4.87 19.79 -3.27
N LYS A 164 -5.44 19.33 -4.39
CA LYS A 164 -6.69 18.57 -4.38
C LYS A 164 -6.53 17.17 -3.81
N TYR A 165 -5.34 16.60 -3.93
CA TYR A 165 -5.08 15.18 -3.67
C TYR A 165 -4.19 14.91 -2.47
N THR A 166 -3.29 15.84 -2.14
CA THR A 166 -2.48 15.79 -0.92
C THR A 166 -2.58 17.11 -0.14
N LYS A 167 -2.26 17.01 1.15
CA LYS A 167 -2.04 18.20 1.99
C LYS A 167 -0.81 18.97 1.51
N GLU A 168 -0.49 20.05 2.18
CA GLU A 168 0.65 20.94 1.86
C GLU A 168 2.01 20.23 1.90
N ASP A 169 2.08 19.06 2.54
CA ASP A 169 3.30 18.25 2.60
C ASP A 169 3.54 17.36 1.37
N GLY A 170 2.59 17.25 0.46
CA GLY A 170 2.68 16.43 -0.75
C GLY A 170 2.62 14.91 -0.53
N VAL A 171 2.35 14.47 0.71
CA VAL A 171 2.41 13.08 1.14
C VAL A 171 1.07 12.58 1.69
N HIS A 172 0.51 13.31 2.65
CA HIS A 172 -0.75 12.92 3.28
C HIS A 172 -1.92 13.18 2.35
N PRO A 173 -2.71 12.15 1.98
CA PRO A 173 -3.86 12.34 1.11
C PRO A 173 -4.91 13.26 1.73
N THR A 174 -5.55 14.08 0.91
CA THR A 174 -6.83 14.72 1.23
C THR A 174 -7.95 13.68 1.17
N ILE A 175 -9.18 14.09 1.46
CA ILE A 175 -10.35 13.22 1.25
C ILE A 175 -10.44 12.76 -0.22
N GLY A 176 -10.13 13.65 -1.17
CA GLY A 176 -10.07 13.31 -2.60
C GLY A 176 -8.95 12.34 -2.91
N GLY A 177 -7.77 12.50 -2.28
CA GLY A 177 -6.66 11.57 -2.43
C GLY A 177 -6.99 10.18 -1.87
N HIS A 178 -7.65 10.10 -0.72
CA HIS A 178 -8.11 8.81 -0.19
C HIS A 178 -9.13 8.13 -1.11
N GLU A 179 -10.04 8.89 -1.72
CA GLU A 179 -11.00 8.34 -2.70
C GLU A 179 -10.29 7.81 -3.95
N ILE A 180 -9.27 8.51 -4.47
CA ILE A 180 -8.46 8.02 -5.60
C ILE A 180 -7.78 6.69 -5.26
N ILE A 181 -7.19 6.56 -4.07
CA ILE A 181 -6.59 5.29 -3.63
C ILE A 181 -7.64 4.19 -3.60
N ALA A 182 -8.79 4.45 -2.97
CA ALA A 182 -9.86 3.48 -2.84
C ALA A 182 -10.44 3.06 -4.19
N GLN A 183 -10.68 4.01 -5.10
CA GLN A 183 -11.19 3.70 -6.43
C GLN A 183 -10.17 2.91 -7.25
N SER A 184 -8.90 3.32 -7.24
CA SER A 184 -7.83 2.58 -7.91
C SER A 184 -7.69 1.14 -7.41
N TRP A 185 -7.91 0.93 -6.12
CA TRP A 185 -7.91 -0.41 -5.52
C TRP A 185 -9.08 -1.26 -6.04
N ILE A 186 -10.29 -0.71 -6.03
CA ILE A 186 -11.49 -1.39 -6.54
C ILE A 186 -11.34 -1.71 -8.04
N ASP A 187 -10.85 -0.77 -8.84
CA ASP A 187 -10.65 -0.97 -10.28
C ASP A 187 -9.65 -2.10 -10.54
N ALA A 188 -8.55 -2.15 -9.78
CA ALA A 188 -7.53 -3.18 -9.92
C ALA A 188 -8.06 -4.58 -9.62
N ILE A 189 -8.84 -4.76 -8.54
CA ILE A 189 -9.41 -6.07 -8.20
C ILE A 189 -10.52 -6.49 -9.17
N SER A 190 -11.30 -5.53 -9.66
CA SER A 190 -12.39 -5.79 -10.62
C SER A 190 -11.85 -6.25 -11.97
N ALA A 191 -10.70 -5.72 -12.40
CA ALA A 191 -10.08 -6.05 -13.68
C ALA A 191 -9.60 -7.51 -13.79
N VAL A 192 -9.37 -8.21 -12.67
CA VAL A 192 -8.80 -9.56 -12.63
C VAL A 192 -9.70 -10.61 -11.99
N ASP A 193 -10.97 -10.28 -11.72
CA ASP A 193 -11.90 -11.16 -11.00
C ASP A 193 -11.29 -11.73 -9.70
N PHE A 194 -10.70 -10.84 -8.92
CA PHE A 194 -9.84 -11.13 -7.77
C PHE A 194 -10.48 -12.04 -6.70
N PHE A 195 -11.81 -12.04 -6.61
CA PHE A 195 -12.54 -12.85 -5.63
C PHE A 195 -13.01 -14.22 -6.15
N SER A 196 -12.88 -14.52 -7.44
CA SER A 196 -13.39 -15.79 -8.01
C SER A 196 -12.50 -16.99 -7.72
N GLY A 197 -11.20 -16.80 -7.49
CA GLY A 197 -10.25 -17.87 -7.16
C GLY A 197 -10.59 -18.63 -5.87
N ASN A 198 -11.29 -17.99 -4.93
CA ASN A 198 -11.57 -18.56 -3.61
C ASN A 198 -12.76 -19.54 -3.55
N LYS A 199 -13.61 -19.59 -4.59
CA LYS A 199 -14.78 -20.50 -4.58
C LYS A 199 -14.40 -21.99 -4.64
N ASN A 200 -13.25 -22.31 -5.21
CA ASN A 200 -12.82 -23.72 -5.36
C ASN A 200 -12.01 -24.25 -4.16
N GLU A 201 -11.38 -23.39 -3.37
CA GLU A 201 -10.58 -23.81 -2.22
C GLU A 201 -11.41 -23.94 -0.95
N ARG A 202 -12.44 -23.11 -0.74
CA ARG A 202 -13.38 -23.26 0.40
C ARG A 202 -14.08 -24.59 0.39
N LYS A 203 -14.49 -25.13 -0.78
CA LYS A 203 -15.09 -26.47 -0.89
C LYS A 203 -14.14 -27.62 -0.56
N LYS A 204 -12.82 -27.40 -0.51
CA LYS A 204 -11.84 -28.41 -0.09
C LYS A 204 -11.55 -28.40 1.42
N ARG A 205 -11.83 -27.31 2.13
CA ARG A 205 -11.65 -27.20 3.58
C ARG A 205 -12.88 -27.66 4.37
N GLU A 206 -14.05 -27.76 3.72
CA GLU A 206 -15.30 -28.23 4.32
C GLU A 206 -15.56 -29.74 4.08
N LYS A 207 -14.58 -30.48 3.52
CA LYS A 207 -14.58 -31.94 3.40
C LYS A 207 -13.44 -32.54 4.19
#